data_001fd76b552c4f79929cb79072f26e9a
#
_entry.id   001fd76b552c4f79929cb79072f26e9a
#
_cell.length_a   1.000
_cell.length_b   1.000
_cell.length_c   1.000
_cell.angle_alpha   90.00
_cell.angle_beta   90.00
_cell.angle_gamma   90.00
#
_symmetry.space_group_name_H-M   'P 1'
#
loop_
_entity.id
_entity.type
_entity.pdbx_description
1 polymer ?
#
loop_
_entity_poly.entity_id
_entity_poly.type
_entity_poly.pdbx_seq_one_letter_code
_entity_poly.pdbx_strand_id
1 'polypeptide(L)'
;MNGMTTGVIEQPKAARAPSASKIWLKAIELTARIETLPGRLFADVVDDWAQRQPDRIALATDDASLDYEGLSKRINRYARWARSAGVAKGDTVALIMPNGIDYVAAWLGISRVGGVVALINTKLVGQSLAHCIGVAKPAHVIVAHELKDALDGASPHLKTEAKVWTHGDARCERAIDVALAALDDGPLSPGERGDVTIDDRALLIYTSGTTGMPKAASISHRRILNWGFWFAGLTGATPQDRLYDCLPLFHSVGGIVAPCSMLAAGGSVVIAEKFSASNFWPDIVRHDCTLFQYIGELCRYLLKAPPSEYENRHRLRLVCGNGLRGDIWDDFQARFAIPRILEFYAATEGNFSLFNVEGQPGAIGRIPPLLAHRFPAGLVKLDPDNGAPLRNAEGFCIPCARGEAGEAIGRIGTADEGGGRFEGYTEASETEKKILRDVFAKGDSWFRTGDLMRLDEKGFFHFVDRIGDTFRWKGENVATSEVNDAVRDFTGVIDATTYGVSIPGTDGRAGMSAIVVNEGFAVEALAAHLAQRLPAYARPVFIRISRELDATETFKQKKAELAREGFDPGAVSDPLFMLDPKTGTYVVLDAETYAQIDEGTIRL
;
A
#
# COMPACT_ATOMS: atom_id res chain seq x y z
N MET A 1 -36.05 41.16 -30.31
CA MET A 1 -35.61 39.81 -30.75
C MET A 1 -34.10 39.80 -30.70
N ASN A 2 -33.52 39.41 -29.59
CA ASN A 2 -32.06 39.23 -29.44
C ASN A 2 -31.77 37.75 -29.29
N GLY A 3 -31.15 37.18 -30.32
CA GLY A 3 -30.72 35.82 -30.31
C GLY A 3 -29.53 35.63 -29.38
N MET A 4 -29.69 34.81 -28.33
CA MET A 4 -28.61 34.28 -27.54
C MET A 4 -27.97 33.11 -28.32
N THR A 5 -26.78 33.33 -28.84
CA THR A 5 -25.89 32.27 -29.36
C THR A 5 -25.32 31.51 -28.18
N THR A 6 -25.77 30.31 -27.97
CA THR A 6 -25.14 29.33 -27.08
C THR A 6 -23.78 28.94 -27.68
N GLY A 7 -22.71 29.51 -27.15
CA GLY A 7 -21.34 29.08 -27.46
C GLY A 7 -21.11 27.65 -26.93
N VAL A 8 -21.03 26.71 -27.85
CA VAL A 8 -20.50 25.37 -27.55
C VAL A 8 -19.03 25.55 -27.25
N ILE A 9 -18.63 25.33 -26.00
CA ILE A 9 -17.22 25.26 -25.60
C ILE A 9 -16.69 23.97 -26.21
N GLU A 10 -15.94 24.09 -27.33
CA GLU A 10 -15.17 22.95 -27.86
C GLU A 10 -14.22 22.45 -26.79
N GLN A 11 -14.44 21.22 -26.32
CA GLN A 11 -13.45 20.53 -25.49
C GLN A 11 -12.13 20.41 -26.27
N PRO A 12 -10.98 20.76 -25.72
CA PRO A 12 -9.71 20.61 -26.39
C PRO A 12 -9.52 19.14 -26.75
N LYS A 13 -9.23 18.84 -28.02
CA LYS A 13 -8.91 17.50 -28.52
C LYS A 13 -7.89 16.88 -27.56
N ALA A 14 -8.28 15.80 -26.88
CA ALA A 14 -7.42 15.09 -25.96
C ALA A 14 -6.11 14.72 -26.66
N ALA A 15 -5.00 15.25 -26.18
CA ALA A 15 -3.68 14.88 -26.68
C ALA A 15 -3.54 13.34 -26.57
N ARG A 16 -3.17 12.69 -27.68
CA ARG A 16 -3.03 11.24 -27.73
C ARG A 16 -2.11 10.79 -26.60
N ALA A 17 -2.59 9.90 -25.72
CA ALA A 17 -1.80 9.39 -24.61
C ALA A 17 -0.43 8.86 -25.10
N PRO A 18 0.67 9.14 -24.39
CA PRO A 18 1.98 8.66 -24.79
C PRO A 18 1.98 7.11 -24.80
N SER A 19 2.73 6.51 -25.74
CA SER A 19 2.83 5.05 -25.80
C SER A 19 3.50 4.49 -24.55
N ALA A 20 3.18 3.26 -24.16
CA ALA A 20 3.78 2.58 -23.02
C ALA A 20 5.33 2.65 -23.04
N SER A 21 5.95 2.43 -24.19
CA SER A 21 7.41 2.53 -24.34
C SER A 21 7.95 3.92 -23.99
N LYS A 22 7.29 5.00 -24.40
CA LYS A 22 7.70 6.37 -24.06
C LYS A 22 7.60 6.64 -22.55
N ILE A 23 6.56 6.09 -21.90
CA ILE A 23 6.37 6.23 -20.45
C ILE A 23 7.52 5.52 -19.71
N TRP A 24 7.81 4.28 -20.07
CA TRP A 24 8.91 3.52 -19.49
C TRP A 24 10.27 4.20 -19.69
N LEU A 25 10.55 4.66 -20.92
CA LEU A 25 11.79 5.37 -21.21
C LEU A 25 11.93 6.65 -20.41
N LYS A 26 10.85 7.40 -20.19
CA LYS A 26 10.86 8.60 -19.36
C LYS A 26 11.21 8.29 -17.91
N ALA A 27 10.63 7.23 -17.34
CA ALA A 27 10.94 6.80 -15.97
C ALA A 27 12.42 6.35 -15.85
N ILE A 28 12.92 5.59 -16.81
CA ILE A 28 14.33 5.18 -16.87
C ILE A 28 15.27 6.40 -16.98
N GLU A 29 14.96 7.36 -17.85
CA GLU A 29 15.75 8.57 -18.04
C GLU A 29 15.86 9.39 -16.74
N LEU A 30 14.75 9.58 -16.03
CA LEU A 30 14.73 10.35 -14.78
C LEU A 30 15.53 9.68 -13.67
N THR A 31 15.53 8.35 -13.61
CA THR A 31 16.26 7.59 -12.57
C THR A 31 17.74 7.36 -12.92
N ALA A 32 18.13 7.47 -14.19
CA ALA A 32 19.51 7.15 -14.63
C ALA A 32 20.61 7.97 -13.94
N ARG A 33 20.29 9.17 -13.45
CA ARG A 33 21.27 10.06 -12.83
C ARG A 33 21.50 9.82 -11.33
N ILE A 34 20.68 8.98 -10.70
CA ILE A 34 20.75 8.76 -9.24
C ILE A 34 22.12 8.19 -8.86
N GLU A 35 22.59 7.20 -9.61
CA GLU A 35 23.89 6.55 -9.37
C GLU A 35 25.09 7.47 -9.60
N THR A 36 24.97 8.48 -10.45
CA THR A 36 26.07 9.39 -10.79
C THR A 36 26.31 10.50 -9.76
N LEU A 37 25.37 10.69 -8.83
CA LEU A 37 25.40 11.73 -7.81
C LEU A 37 25.12 11.14 -6.41
N PRO A 38 26.02 10.30 -5.87
CA PRO A 38 25.74 9.54 -4.65
C PRO A 38 25.51 10.39 -3.38
N GLY A 39 25.99 11.63 -3.35
CA GLY A 39 25.74 12.56 -2.25
C GLY A 39 24.46 13.39 -2.40
N ARG A 40 23.71 13.25 -3.51
CA ARG A 40 22.46 13.99 -3.74
C ARG A 40 21.29 13.23 -3.16
N LEU A 41 20.61 13.84 -2.20
CA LEU A 41 19.46 13.28 -1.49
C LEU A 41 18.13 13.90 -1.99
N PHE A 42 16.99 13.37 -1.54
CA PHE A 42 15.70 13.90 -1.99
C PHE A 42 15.45 15.35 -1.49
N ALA A 43 15.96 15.72 -0.32
CA ALA A 43 15.93 17.10 0.16
C ALA A 43 16.61 18.09 -0.80
N ASP A 44 17.68 17.67 -1.49
CA ASP A 44 18.35 18.51 -2.49
C ASP A 44 17.51 18.73 -3.75
N VAL A 45 16.60 17.79 -4.06
CA VAL A 45 15.61 17.96 -5.14
C VAL A 45 14.62 19.08 -4.78
N VAL A 46 14.22 19.16 -3.51
CA VAL A 46 13.38 20.25 -3.00
C VAL A 46 14.11 21.58 -3.05
N ASP A 47 15.40 21.62 -2.64
CA ASP A 47 16.23 22.83 -2.72
C ASP A 47 16.40 23.32 -4.17
N ASP A 48 16.59 22.42 -5.13
CA ASP A 48 16.68 22.77 -6.55
C ASP A 48 15.38 23.46 -7.05
N TRP A 49 14.22 23.01 -6.59
CA TRP A 49 12.94 23.65 -6.92
C TRP A 49 12.72 24.94 -6.15
N ALA A 50 13.14 25.01 -4.90
CA ALA A 50 13.13 26.26 -4.11
C ALA A 50 13.95 27.38 -4.77
N GLN A 51 15.07 27.03 -5.43
CA GLN A 51 15.86 27.99 -6.20
C GLN A 51 15.20 28.41 -7.53
N ARG A 52 14.53 27.47 -8.20
CA ARG A 52 13.92 27.71 -9.54
C ARG A 52 12.54 28.35 -9.48
N GLN A 53 11.75 27.96 -8.53
CA GLN A 53 10.33 28.34 -8.38
C GLN A 53 9.97 28.46 -6.89
N PRO A 54 10.58 29.42 -6.13
CA PRO A 54 10.42 29.54 -4.68
C PRO A 54 8.96 29.64 -4.24
N ASP A 55 8.18 30.51 -4.88
CA ASP A 55 6.81 30.84 -4.50
C ASP A 55 5.75 29.79 -4.93
N ARG A 56 6.20 28.71 -5.60
CA ARG A 56 5.26 27.67 -6.02
C ARG A 56 4.89 26.78 -4.86
N ILE A 57 3.58 26.54 -4.67
CA ILE A 57 3.10 25.62 -3.64
C ILE A 57 3.70 24.22 -3.87
N ALA A 58 4.37 23.69 -2.84
CA ALA A 58 4.89 22.34 -2.77
C ALA A 58 3.94 21.39 -2.06
N LEU A 59 3.49 21.78 -0.86
CA LEU A 59 2.57 21.01 -0.04
C LEU A 59 1.40 21.89 0.41
N ALA A 60 0.22 21.31 0.48
CA ALA A 60 -0.99 21.99 1.01
C ALA A 60 -1.82 21.00 1.83
N THR A 61 -2.55 21.52 2.79
CA THR A 61 -3.66 20.88 3.49
C THR A 61 -4.91 21.74 3.30
N ASP A 62 -5.99 21.42 3.98
CA ASP A 62 -7.20 22.28 3.95
C ASP A 62 -6.95 23.65 4.55
N ASP A 63 -6.11 23.75 5.58
CA ASP A 63 -5.91 24.95 6.40
C ASP A 63 -4.57 25.65 6.16
N ALA A 64 -3.62 25.01 5.51
CA ALA A 64 -2.26 25.51 5.34
C ALA A 64 -1.66 25.17 3.98
N SER A 65 -0.71 25.99 3.54
CA SER A 65 0.12 25.65 2.40
C SER A 65 1.55 26.10 2.63
N LEU A 66 2.49 25.40 1.99
CA LEU A 66 3.90 25.69 2.03
C LEU A 66 4.45 25.67 0.60
N ASP A 67 5.08 26.74 0.19
CA ASP A 67 5.78 26.81 -1.08
C ASP A 67 7.12 26.08 -1.02
N TYR A 68 7.84 26.00 -2.14
CA TYR A 68 9.12 25.28 -2.19
C TYR A 68 10.18 25.94 -1.33
N GLU A 69 10.22 27.29 -1.25
CA GLU A 69 11.15 27.99 -0.38
C GLU A 69 10.86 27.68 1.10
N GLY A 70 9.62 27.77 1.50
CA GLY A 70 9.17 27.45 2.85
C GLY A 70 9.41 25.99 3.23
N LEU A 71 9.20 25.06 2.28
CA LEU A 71 9.48 23.65 2.51
C LEU A 71 10.97 23.40 2.69
N SER A 72 11.83 23.98 1.84
CA SER A 72 13.30 23.89 2.00
C SER A 72 13.74 24.43 3.36
N LYS A 73 13.26 25.60 3.75
CA LYS A 73 13.53 26.22 5.06
C LYS A 73 13.09 25.31 6.22
N ARG A 74 11.89 24.72 6.12
CA ARG A 74 11.37 23.81 7.14
C ARG A 74 12.20 22.53 7.26
N ILE A 75 12.61 21.95 6.14
CA ILE A 75 13.54 20.80 6.09
C ILE A 75 14.86 21.14 6.77
N ASN A 76 15.44 22.32 6.51
CA ASN A 76 16.70 22.75 7.10
C ASN A 76 16.60 22.91 8.62
N ARG A 77 15.48 23.42 9.15
CA ARG A 77 15.24 23.50 10.59
C ARG A 77 15.16 22.11 11.23
N TYR A 78 14.44 21.14 10.63
CA TYR A 78 14.42 19.77 11.13
C TYR A 78 15.81 19.11 11.08
N ALA A 79 16.60 19.36 10.05
CA ALA A 79 17.97 18.87 9.96
C ALA A 79 18.84 19.42 11.10
N ARG A 80 18.78 20.73 11.36
CA ARG A 80 19.52 21.38 12.46
C ARG A 80 19.02 20.93 13.83
N TRP A 81 17.72 20.73 13.98
CA TRP A 81 17.17 20.14 15.19
C TRP A 81 17.77 18.76 15.46
N ALA A 82 17.78 17.87 14.46
CA ALA A 82 18.33 16.53 14.62
C ALA A 82 19.79 16.58 15.10
N ARG A 83 20.61 17.43 14.48
CA ARG A 83 22.01 17.63 14.90
C ARG A 83 22.12 18.18 16.33
N SER A 84 21.35 19.21 16.67
CA SER A 84 21.38 19.83 18.01
C SER A 84 20.86 18.89 19.08
N ALA A 85 19.93 18.01 18.75
CA ALA A 85 19.44 16.96 19.63
C ALA A 85 20.45 15.80 19.82
N GLY A 86 21.53 15.77 19.01
CA GLY A 86 22.58 14.76 19.09
C GLY A 86 22.30 13.51 18.23
N VAL A 87 21.40 13.61 17.26
CA VAL A 87 21.15 12.50 16.30
C VAL A 87 22.38 12.29 15.44
N ALA A 88 23.02 11.15 15.60
CA ALA A 88 24.16 10.73 14.78
C ALA A 88 23.68 9.98 13.52
N LYS A 89 24.58 9.80 12.56
CA LYS A 89 24.32 9.01 11.36
C LYS A 89 23.96 7.56 11.74
N GLY A 90 22.79 7.13 11.30
CA GLY A 90 22.24 5.81 11.62
C GLY A 90 21.35 5.74 12.86
N ASP A 91 21.35 6.78 13.70
CA ASP A 91 20.42 6.84 14.83
C ASP A 91 18.97 6.95 14.35
N THR A 92 18.07 6.32 15.07
CA THR A 92 16.65 6.30 14.70
C THR A 92 15.86 7.36 15.49
N VAL A 93 14.96 8.04 14.79
CA VAL A 93 13.92 8.92 15.35
C VAL A 93 12.56 8.33 14.99
N ALA A 94 11.73 7.99 15.99
CA ALA A 94 10.37 7.56 15.75
C ALA A 94 9.46 8.78 15.50
N LEU A 95 8.67 8.73 14.43
CA LEU A 95 7.73 9.79 14.04
C LEU A 95 6.30 9.28 14.19
N ILE A 96 5.55 9.87 15.13
CA ILE A 96 4.16 9.54 15.45
C ILE A 96 3.32 10.81 15.24
N MET A 97 2.94 11.08 14.00
CA MET A 97 2.21 12.28 13.61
C MET A 97 1.10 11.94 12.60
N PRO A 98 -0.02 12.67 12.61
CA PRO A 98 -1.02 12.57 11.54
C PRO A 98 -0.47 13.07 10.21
N ASN A 99 -1.22 12.84 9.15
CA ASN A 99 -0.91 13.40 7.84
C ASN A 99 -0.84 14.93 7.90
N GLY A 100 0.24 15.49 7.34
CA GLY A 100 0.42 16.95 7.32
C GLY A 100 1.74 17.39 6.72
N ILE A 101 1.91 18.68 6.57
CA ILE A 101 3.11 19.30 5.96
C ILE A 101 4.37 18.98 6.76
N ASP A 102 4.28 19.11 8.10
CA ASP A 102 5.42 18.86 8.98
C ASP A 102 5.86 17.39 9.01
N TYR A 103 4.95 16.46 8.72
CA TYR A 103 5.32 15.06 8.56
C TYR A 103 6.38 14.86 7.46
N VAL A 104 6.13 15.46 6.28
CA VAL A 104 7.05 15.35 5.13
C VAL A 104 8.34 16.11 5.40
N ALA A 105 8.27 17.33 5.96
CA ALA A 105 9.45 18.13 6.27
C ALA A 105 10.34 17.46 7.33
N ALA A 106 9.75 16.81 8.35
CA ALA A 106 10.46 16.14 9.42
C ALA A 106 11.32 14.99 8.91
N TRP A 107 10.73 14.04 8.17
CA TRP A 107 11.51 12.89 7.72
C TRP A 107 12.56 13.30 6.66
N LEU A 108 12.26 14.29 5.79
CA LEU A 108 13.26 14.82 4.84
C LEU A 108 14.43 15.50 5.56
N GLY A 109 14.13 16.32 6.58
CA GLY A 109 15.17 17.06 7.31
C GLY A 109 16.06 16.16 8.16
N ILE A 110 15.45 15.26 8.93
CA ILE A 110 16.19 14.34 9.82
C ILE A 110 17.07 13.39 9.00
N SER A 111 16.51 12.81 7.92
CA SER A 111 17.27 11.89 7.09
C SER A 111 18.37 12.58 6.27
N ARG A 112 18.21 13.87 5.96
CA ARG A 112 19.23 14.67 5.25
C ARG A 112 20.59 14.71 5.96
N VAL A 113 20.58 14.61 7.29
CA VAL A 113 21.79 14.64 8.13
C VAL A 113 22.15 13.26 8.69
N GLY A 114 21.57 12.20 8.13
CA GLY A 114 21.90 10.81 8.42
C GLY A 114 21.06 10.15 9.51
N GLY A 115 20.09 10.84 10.12
CA GLY A 115 19.11 10.19 10.99
C GLY A 115 18.18 9.25 10.20
N VAL A 116 17.74 8.18 10.82
CA VAL A 116 16.78 7.22 10.24
C VAL A 116 15.41 7.47 10.85
N VAL A 117 14.39 7.76 10.04
CA VAL A 117 13.06 8.04 10.58
C VAL A 117 12.17 6.81 10.51
N ALA A 118 11.70 6.35 11.67
CA ALA A 118 10.72 5.26 11.78
C ALA A 118 9.30 5.83 11.69
N LEU A 119 8.60 5.52 10.60
CA LEU A 119 7.27 6.02 10.32
C LEU A 119 6.24 5.15 11.04
N ILE A 120 5.78 5.60 12.21
CA ILE A 120 4.90 4.82 13.08
C ILE A 120 3.43 5.05 12.69
N ASN A 121 2.67 3.97 12.62
CA ASN A 121 1.23 4.03 12.42
C ASN A 121 0.54 4.68 13.62
N THR A 122 -0.21 5.74 13.37
CA THR A 122 -0.87 6.60 14.37
C THR A 122 -2.04 5.96 15.12
N LYS A 123 -2.57 4.84 14.61
CA LYS A 123 -3.65 4.09 15.28
C LYS A 123 -3.18 2.99 16.22
N LEU A 124 -1.87 2.74 16.28
CA LEU A 124 -1.33 1.77 17.20
C LEU A 124 -1.41 2.27 18.63
N VAL A 125 -1.77 1.38 19.54
CA VAL A 125 -1.87 1.65 20.99
C VAL A 125 -1.21 0.53 21.79
N GLY A 126 -0.91 0.79 23.06
CA GLY A 126 -0.44 -0.20 24.02
C GLY A 126 0.75 -1.04 23.50
N GLN A 127 0.65 -2.36 23.59
CA GLN A 127 1.73 -3.28 23.26
C GLN A 127 2.15 -3.21 21.76
N SER A 128 1.21 -3.00 20.86
CA SER A 128 1.51 -2.91 19.41
C SER A 128 2.32 -1.65 19.08
N LEU A 129 1.98 -0.52 19.69
CA LEU A 129 2.76 0.71 19.55
C LEU A 129 4.15 0.55 20.16
N ALA A 130 4.24 0.00 21.38
CA ALA A 130 5.50 -0.27 22.05
C ALA A 130 6.40 -1.22 21.25
N HIS A 131 5.83 -2.23 20.60
CA HIS A 131 6.57 -3.14 19.73
C HIS A 131 7.21 -2.38 18.54
N CYS A 132 6.44 -1.58 17.80
CA CYS A 132 6.98 -0.84 16.65
C CYS A 132 8.09 0.14 17.08
N ILE A 133 7.90 0.86 18.19
CA ILE A 133 8.94 1.73 18.74
C ILE A 133 10.17 0.88 19.16
N GLY A 134 9.95 -0.25 19.81
CA GLY A 134 11.02 -1.14 20.28
C GLY A 134 11.86 -1.76 19.15
N VAL A 135 11.24 -2.10 18.01
CA VAL A 135 11.94 -2.58 16.81
C VAL A 135 12.84 -1.50 16.22
N ALA A 136 12.40 -0.24 16.21
CA ALA A 136 13.19 0.89 15.71
C ALA A 136 14.34 1.28 16.65
N LYS A 137 14.24 0.99 17.94
CA LYS A 137 15.20 1.41 18.98
C LYS A 137 15.57 2.90 18.89
N PRO A 138 14.59 3.81 18.90
CA PRO A 138 14.85 5.21 18.62
C PRO A 138 15.60 5.91 19.76
N ALA A 139 16.49 6.86 19.43
CA ALA A 139 17.06 7.79 20.38
C ALA A 139 16.09 8.92 20.75
N HIS A 140 15.20 9.25 19.81
CA HIS A 140 14.18 10.29 19.99
C HIS A 140 12.83 9.81 19.45
N VAL A 141 11.75 10.29 20.07
CA VAL A 141 10.36 10.14 19.58
C VAL A 141 9.80 11.54 19.35
N ILE A 142 9.33 11.82 18.15
CA ILE A 142 8.50 13.00 17.85
C ILE A 142 7.06 12.52 17.82
N VAL A 143 6.22 13.07 18.70
CA VAL A 143 4.80 12.72 18.80
C VAL A 143 3.93 13.97 18.68
N ALA A 144 2.89 13.91 17.84
CA ALA A 144 1.88 14.96 17.84
C ALA A 144 1.12 15.00 19.17
N HIS A 145 0.75 16.18 19.61
CA HIS A 145 0.11 16.39 20.92
C HIS A 145 -1.15 15.52 21.10
N GLU A 146 -1.98 15.42 20.09
CA GLU A 146 -3.20 14.60 20.06
C GLU A 146 -2.95 13.09 20.15
N LEU A 147 -1.73 12.62 19.89
CA LEU A 147 -1.34 11.21 19.97
C LEU A 147 -0.51 10.89 21.23
N LYS A 148 -0.29 11.89 22.09
CA LYS A 148 0.53 11.72 23.28
C LYS A 148 -0.05 10.70 24.26
N ASP A 149 -1.35 10.69 24.46
CA ASP A 149 -2.02 9.72 25.35
C ASP A 149 -1.83 8.27 24.88
N ALA A 150 -1.80 8.02 23.56
CA ALA A 150 -1.51 6.71 23.01
C ALA A 150 -0.07 6.26 23.32
N LEU A 151 0.90 7.20 23.23
CA LEU A 151 2.30 6.94 23.58
C LEU A 151 2.45 6.70 25.10
N ASP A 152 1.81 7.52 25.93
CA ASP A 152 1.84 7.37 27.39
C ASP A 152 1.21 6.03 27.81
N GLY A 153 0.12 5.60 27.17
CA GLY A 153 -0.49 4.28 27.38
C GLY A 153 0.39 3.10 26.92
N ALA A 154 1.31 3.32 25.99
CA ALA A 154 2.29 2.31 25.58
C ALA A 154 3.53 2.25 26.51
N SER A 155 3.78 3.29 27.31
CA SER A 155 4.97 3.42 28.19
C SER A 155 5.28 2.21 29.05
N PRO A 156 4.30 1.51 29.68
CA PRO A 156 4.60 0.33 30.50
C PRO A 156 5.22 -0.83 29.72
N HIS A 157 5.07 -0.84 28.41
CA HIS A 157 5.59 -1.88 27.50
C HIS A 157 6.86 -1.45 26.78
N LEU A 158 7.26 -0.17 26.86
CA LEU A 158 8.47 0.35 26.23
C LEU A 158 9.72 -0.07 26.99
N LYS A 159 10.73 -0.53 26.26
CA LYS A 159 12.07 -0.89 26.78
C LYS A 159 13.14 0.11 26.29
N THR A 160 12.74 1.33 25.95
CA THR A 160 13.64 2.36 25.45
C THR A 160 13.55 3.62 26.29
N GLU A 161 14.67 4.33 26.45
CA GLU A 161 14.77 5.62 27.14
C GLU A 161 14.81 6.80 26.14
N ALA A 162 14.10 6.68 25.04
CA ALA A 162 14.07 7.70 24.00
C ALA A 162 13.56 9.05 24.55
N LYS A 163 14.20 10.14 24.13
CA LYS A 163 13.74 11.50 24.46
C LYS A 163 12.49 11.82 23.64
N VAL A 164 11.39 12.16 24.32
CA VAL A 164 10.12 12.50 23.68
C VAL A 164 10.05 13.99 23.39
N TRP A 165 9.70 14.33 22.16
CA TRP A 165 9.43 15.69 21.66
C TRP A 165 7.98 15.78 21.22
N THR A 166 7.26 16.82 21.67
CA THR A 166 5.85 17.03 21.31
C THR A 166 5.73 18.07 20.21
N HIS A 167 4.97 17.74 19.17
CA HIS A 167 4.57 18.63 18.09
C HIS A 167 3.15 19.14 18.36
N GLY A 168 2.90 20.44 18.07
CA GLY A 168 1.56 21.03 18.17
C GLY A 168 1.18 21.58 19.56
N ASP A 169 2.04 21.49 20.59
CA ASP A 169 1.82 22.16 21.88
C ASP A 169 3.12 22.79 22.40
N ALA A 170 3.20 24.11 22.25
CA ALA A 170 4.34 24.92 22.70
C ALA A 170 4.56 24.95 24.22
N ARG A 171 3.62 24.47 25.02
CA ARG A 171 3.71 24.45 26.50
C ARG A 171 4.45 23.22 27.03
N CYS A 172 4.67 22.22 26.18
CA CYS A 172 5.43 21.04 26.56
C CYS A 172 6.90 21.36 26.82
N GLU A 173 7.52 20.67 27.78
CA GLU A 173 8.95 20.83 28.12
C GLU A 173 9.86 20.71 26.89
N ARG A 174 9.56 19.76 26.00
CA ARG A 174 10.26 19.54 24.74
C ARG A 174 9.28 19.73 23.58
N ALA A 175 8.84 20.98 23.37
CA ALA A 175 8.05 21.35 22.21
C ALA A 175 8.97 21.47 20.99
N ILE A 176 8.80 20.59 20.00
CA ILE A 176 9.65 20.62 18.81
C ILE A 176 9.44 21.89 17.99
N ASP A 177 8.21 22.41 17.95
CA ASP A 177 7.88 23.65 17.23
C ASP A 177 8.67 24.85 17.75
N VAL A 178 8.81 24.93 19.07
CA VAL A 178 9.63 25.98 19.74
C VAL A 178 11.09 25.80 19.41
N ALA A 179 11.59 24.55 19.45
CA ALA A 179 12.97 24.25 19.11
C ALA A 179 13.27 24.60 17.64
N LEU A 180 12.37 24.25 16.71
CA LEU A 180 12.51 24.56 15.28
C LEU A 180 12.50 26.07 15.01
N ALA A 181 11.63 26.83 15.70
CA ALA A 181 11.52 28.27 15.51
C ALA A 181 12.79 29.04 15.90
N ALA A 182 13.59 28.48 16.82
CA ALA A 182 14.84 29.07 17.28
C ALA A 182 16.05 28.76 16.36
N LEU A 183 15.88 27.89 15.35
CA LEU A 183 16.95 27.45 14.47
C LEU A 183 16.97 28.23 13.15
N ASP A 184 18.15 28.44 12.61
CA ASP A 184 18.36 29.00 11.28
C ASP A 184 17.71 28.10 10.21
N ASP A 185 17.14 28.73 9.18
CA ASP A 185 16.43 28.03 8.10
C ASP A 185 17.17 28.08 6.75
N GLY A 186 18.31 28.78 6.70
CA GLY A 186 19.16 28.87 5.50
C GLY A 186 19.73 27.50 5.07
N PRO A 187 20.36 27.46 3.91
CA PRO A 187 20.96 26.23 3.40
C PRO A 187 21.96 25.62 4.38
N LEU A 188 21.99 24.29 4.47
CA LEU A 188 22.99 23.60 5.30
C LEU A 188 24.38 23.73 4.69
N SER A 189 25.37 24.05 5.54
CA SER A 189 26.78 23.96 5.16
C SER A 189 27.22 22.50 4.91
N PRO A 190 28.28 22.25 4.15
CA PRO A 190 28.80 20.89 3.96
C PRO A 190 29.11 20.17 5.28
N GLY A 191 29.60 20.86 6.30
CA GLY A 191 29.83 20.28 7.63
C GLY A 191 28.56 19.92 8.39
N GLU A 192 27.46 20.61 8.13
CA GLU A 192 26.15 20.25 8.70
C GLU A 192 25.54 19.05 8.00
N ARG A 193 25.73 18.87 6.70
CA ARG A 193 25.22 17.73 5.93
C ARG A 193 25.91 16.42 6.29
N GLY A 194 27.22 16.48 6.62
CA GLY A 194 28.03 15.29 6.84
C GLY A 194 28.26 14.48 5.54
N ASP A 195 28.58 13.21 5.70
CA ASP A 195 28.93 12.24 4.65
C ASP A 195 27.77 11.35 4.21
N VAL A 196 26.53 11.84 4.29
CA VAL A 196 25.33 11.06 3.94
C VAL A 196 25.26 10.85 2.43
N THR A 197 24.98 9.61 2.04
CA THR A 197 24.90 9.18 0.65
C THR A 197 23.57 8.48 0.34
N ILE A 198 23.32 8.21 -0.93
CA ILE A 198 22.14 7.47 -1.37
C ILE A 198 22.08 6.03 -0.81
N ASP A 199 23.20 5.45 -0.40
CA ASP A 199 23.25 4.10 0.17
C ASP A 199 22.88 4.03 1.66
N ASP A 200 22.88 5.20 2.33
CA ASP A 200 22.50 5.26 3.72
C ASP A 200 20.99 5.03 3.90
N ARG A 201 20.65 4.38 5.00
CA ARG A 201 19.24 4.19 5.40
C ARG A 201 18.65 5.54 5.78
N ALA A 202 17.45 5.82 5.26
CA ALA A 202 16.71 7.04 5.54
C ALA A 202 15.47 6.79 6.41
N LEU A 203 14.74 5.68 6.12
CA LEU A 203 13.47 5.40 6.77
C LEU A 203 13.35 3.94 7.21
N LEU A 204 12.47 3.73 8.20
CA LEU A 204 11.89 2.44 8.54
C LEU A 204 10.38 2.51 8.30
N ILE A 205 9.86 1.60 7.48
CA ILE A 205 8.43 1.49 7.18
C ILE A 205 7.93 0.14 7.66
N TYR A 206 6.84 0.14 8.43
CA TYR A 206 6.30 -1.07 9.00
C TYR A 206 5.35 -1.76 8.03
N THR A 207 5.56 -3.06 7.85
CA THR A 207 4.68 -3.93 7.06
C THR A 207 3.99 -4.93 7.97
N SER A 208 2.70 -5.17 7.74
CA SER A 208 1.98 -6.25 8.43
C SER A 208 2.49 -7.59 7.91
N GLY A 209 3.20 -8.33 8.75
CA GLY A 209 3.53 -9.73 8.47
C GLY A 209 2.25 -10.57 8.43
N THR A 210 2.22 -11.61 7.58
CA THR A 210 1.10 -12.56 7.51
C THR A 210 0.93 -13.38 8.79
N THR A 211 1.90 -13.38 9.69
CA THR A 211 1.97 -14.31 10.84
C THR A 211 2.36 -13.65 12.16
N GLY A 212 2.31 -12.32 12.31
CA GLY A 212 2.75 -11.72 13.57
C GLY A 212 2.77 -10.20 13.62
N MET A 213 3.50 -9.67 14.58
CA MET A 213 3.67 -8.23 14.81
C MET A 213 4.34 -7.54 13.62
N PRO A 214 4.12 -6.23 13.40
CA PRO A 214 4.70 -5.49 12.28
C PRO A 214 6.22 -5.57 12.23
N LYS A 215 6.77 -5.69 11.02
CA LYS A 215 8.21 -5.75 10.75
C LYS A 215 8.65 -4.45 10.09
N ALA A 216 9.85 -3.96 10.45
CA ALA A 216 10.39 -2.72 9.90
C ALA A 216 11.23 -3.00 8.64
N ALA A 217 10.74 -2.59 7.48
CA ALA A 217 11.47 -2.59 6.23
C ALA A 217 12.46 -1.42 6.19
N SER A 218 13.67 -1.70 5.75
CA SER A 218 14.73 -0.69 5.58
C SER A 218 14.58 0.01 4.24
N ILE A 219 14.61 1.36 4.24
CA ILE A 219 14.49 2.18 3.03
C ILE A 219 15.68 3.13 2.96
N SER A 220 16.50 2.98 1.92
CA SER A 220 17.63 3.87 1.65
C SER A 220 17.19 5.17 0.94
N HIS A 221 18.06 6.19 0.96
CA HIS A 221 17.86 7.40 0.16
C HIS A 221 17.79 7.09 -1.34
N ARG A 222 18.55 6.10 -1.81
CA ARG A 222 18.49 5.60 -3.18
C ARG A 222 17.08 5.16 -3.55
N ARG A 223 16.42 4.41 -2.67
CA ARG A 223 15.05 3.91 -2.91
C ARG A 223 14.04 5.04 -2.95
N ILE A 224 14.16 6.03 -2.07
CA ILE A 224 13.31 7.23 -2.07
C ILE A 224 13.45 7.99 -3.40
N LEU A 225 14.67 8.25 -3.84
CA LEU A 225 14.94 8.91 -5.12
C LEU A 225 14.39 8.10 -6.31
N ASN A 226 14.62 6.77 -6.30
CA ASN A 226 14.09 5.90 -7.35
C ASN A 226 12.56 5.97 -7.40
N TRP A 227 11.88 5.84 -6.28
CA TRP A 227 10.41 5.93 -6.26
C TRP A 227 9.93 7.30 -6.73
N GLY A 228 10.48 8.40 -6.22
CA GLY A 228 10.09 9.75 -6.62
C GLY A 228 10.24 9.97 -8.12
N PHE A 229 11.43 9.75 -8.67
CA PHE A 229 11.70 9.99 -10.10
C PHE A 229 11.01 8.98 -11.02
N TRP A 230 10.92 7.71 -10.59
CA TRP A 230 10.24 6.68 -11.37
C TRP A 230 8.77 7.00 -11.56
N PHE A 231 8.05 7.28 -10.46
CA PHE A 231 6.63 7.62 -10.53
C PHE A 231 6.38 8.99 -11.17
N ALA A 232 7.27 9.97 -11.03
CA ALA A 232 7.22 11.20 -11.82
C ALA A 232 7.27 10.92 -13.33
N GLY A 233 8.13 9.97 -13.75
CA GLY A 233 8.22 9.51 -15.15
C GLY A 233 6.97 8.77 -15.63
N LEU A 234 6.48 7.81 -14.85
CA LEU A 234 5.30 7.01 -15.19
C LEU A 234 4.02 7.84 -15.31
N THR A 235 3.82 8.76 -14.38
CA THR A 235 2.66 9.67 -14.36
C THR A 235 2.79 10.81 -15.37
N GLY A 236 4.01 11.06 -15.85
CA GLY A 236 4.33 12.23 -16.66
C GLY A 236 4.09 13.52 -15.88
N ALA A 237 4.43 13.52 -14.58
CA ALA A 237 4.23 14.66 -13.71
C ALA A 237 5.00 15.89 -14.19
N THR A 238 4.41 17.06 -14.00
CA THR A 238 4.91 18.37 -14.40
C THR A 238 4.75 19.37 -13.25
N PRO A 239 5.41 20.53 -13.31
CA PRO A 239 5.21 21.58 -12.32
C PRO A 239 3.76 22.08 -12.21
N GLN A 240 2.93 21.90 -13.23
CA GLN A 240 1.53 22.33 -13.23
C GLN A 240 0.60 21.33 -12.54
N ASP A 241 1.11 20.14 -12.23
CA ASP A 241 0.31 19.09 -11.61
C ASP A 241 0.15 19.29 -10.10
N ARG A 242 -1.01 18.86 -9.63
CA ARG A 242 -1.37 18.81 -8.22
C ARG A 242 -1.99 17.46 -7.91
N LEU A 243 -1.37 16.72 -6.99
CA LEU A 243 -1.81 15.40 -6.58
C LEU A 243 -2.60 15.49 -5.28
N TYR A 244 -3.75 14.85 -5.23
CA TYR A 244 -4.50 14.62 -4.00
C TYR A 244 -4.02 13.33 -3.33
N ASP A 245 -3.58 13.44 -2.09
CA ASP A 245 -3.11 12.32 -1.26
C ASP A 245 -3.87 12.26 0.05
N CYS A 246 -4.74 11.26 0.17
CA CYS A 246 -5.50 10.96 1.38
C CYS A 246 -5.06 9.64 2.03
N LEU A 247 -3.92 9.10 1.58
CA LEU A 247 -3.36 7.88 2.14
C LEU A 247 -2.51 8.17 3.38
N PRO A 248 -2.38 7.21 4.30
CA PRO A 248 -1.53 7.41 5.48
C PRO A 248 -0.06 7.62 5.10
N LEU A 249 0.55 8.70 5.58
CA LEU A 249 1.94 9.05 5.28
C LEU A 249 2.96 8.09 5.90
N PHE A 250 2.57 7.24 6.85
CA PHE A 250 3.47 6.21 7.40
C PHE A 250 3.59 4.95 6.50
N HIS A 251 2.87 4.89 5.37
CA HIS A 251 3.03 3.88 4.34
C HIS A 251 3.84 4.39 3.14
N SER A 252 4.54 3.48 2.46
CA SER A 252 5.39 3.82 1.32
C SER A 252 4.66 4.57 0.20
N VAL A 253 3.40 4.22 -0.09
CA VAL A 253 2.63 4.84 -1.16
C VAL A 253 2.24 6.27 -0.81
N GLY A 254 1.57 6.49 0.32
CA GLY A 254 1.16 7.82 0.77
C GLY A 254 2.35 8.67 1.23
N GLY A 255 3.30 8.10 2.01
CA GLY A 255 4.38 8.88 2.61
C GLY A 255 5.55 9.20 1.70
N ILE A 256 5.75 8.42 0.63
CA ILE A 256 6.94 8.57 -0.22
C ILE A 256 6.56 8.64 -1.70
N VAL A 257 5.88 7.65 -2.25
CA VAL A 257 5.58 7.61 -3.69
C VAL A 257 4.76 8.83 -4.10
N ALA A 258 3.67 9.12 -3.40
CA ALA A 258 2.80 10.25 -3.71
C ALA A 258 3.54 11.60 -3.60
N PRO A 259 4.10 12.00 -2.44
CA PRO A 259 4.75 13.30 -2.32
C PRO A 259 6.02 13.39 -3.17
N CYS A 260 6.89 12.38 -3.15
CA CYS A 260 8.15 12.47 -3.88
C CYS A 260 7.96 12.47 -5.40
N SER A 261 6.93 11.83 -5.95
CA SER A 261 6.68 11.90 -7.39
C SER A 261 6.35 13.31 -7.87
N MET A 262 5.58 14.05 -7.08
CA MET A 262 5.24 15.44 -7.40
C MET A 262 6.40 16.39 -7.14
N LEU A 263 7.04 16.28 -5.96
CA LEU A 263 8.18 17.12 -5.62
C LEU A 263 9.37 16.92 -6.57
N ALA A 264 9.59 15.70 -7.10
CA ALA A 264 10.60 15.45 -8.13
C ALA A 264 10.30 16.22 -9.44
N ALA A 265 9.04 16.42 -9.75
CA ALA A 265 8.61 17.13 -10.96
C ALA A 265 8.35 18.63 -10.76
N GLY A 266 8.49 19.16 -9.54
CA GLY A 266 8.15 20.55 -9.20
C GLY A 266 6.64 20.81 -9.12
N GLY A 267 5.83 19.77 -9.02
CA GLY A 267 4.39 19.83 -8.79
C GLY A 267 4.04 20.02 -7.32
N SER A 268 2.77 19.92 -6.98
CA SER A 268 2.28 20.09 -5.60
C SER A 268 1.48 18.89 -5.11
N VAL A 269 1.43 18.72 -3.78
CA VAL A 269 0.63 17.69 -3.12
C VAL A 269 -0.36 18.33 -2.17
N VAL A 270 -1.62 17.94 -2.29
CA VAL A 270 -2.66 18.23 -1.30
C VAL A 270 -2.76 17.02 -0.39
N ILE A 271 -2.37 17.19 0.85
CA ILE A 271 -2.36 16.16 1.88
C ILE A 271 -3.67 16.26 2.67
N ALA A 272 -4.55 15.29 2.52
CA ALA A 272 -5.73 15.17 3.36
C ALA A 272 -5.39 14.40 4.64
N GLU A 273 -5.99 14.79 5.75
CA GLU A 273 -5.79 14.10 7.04
C GLU A 273 -6.16 12.61 6.93
N LYS A 274 -7.30 12.33 6.29
CA LYS A 274 -7.81 10.98 6.05
C LYS A 274 -8.74 10.96 4.83
N PHE A 275 -8.99 9.77 4.29
CA PHE A 275 -9.99 9.58 3.25
C PHE A 275 -11.42 9.83 3.77
N SER A 276 -12.21 10.55 2.98
CA SER A 276 -13.65 10.75 3.18
C SER A 276 -14.38 10.64 1.85
N ALA A 277 -15.23 9.64 1.67
CA ALA A 277 -15.96 9.45 0.41
C ALA A 277 -16.90 10.62 0.08
N SER A 278 -17.46 11.28 1.10
CA SER A 278 -18.35 12.44 0.93
C SER A 278 -17.60 13.72 0.55
N ASN A 279 -16.39 13.92 1.08
CA ASN A 279 -15.60 15.12 0.84
C ASN A 279 -14.65 15.00 -0.35
N PHE A 280 -14.44 13.79 -0.85
CA PHE A 280 -13.45 13.50 -1.90
C PHE A 280 -13.59 14.40 -3.13
N TRP A 281 -14.76 14.39 -3.77
CA TRP A 281 -14.98 15.18 -4.97
C TRP A 281 -15.00 16.69 -4.72
N PRO A 282 -15.65 17.21 -3.67
CA PRO A 282 -15.47 18.60 -3.25
C PRO A 282 -14.01 19.02 -3.08
N ASP A 283 -13.18 18.20 -2.43
CA ASP A 283 -11.76 18.50 -2.21
C ASP A 283 -10.95 18.50 -3.51
N ILE A 284 -11.14 17.47 -4.36
CA ILE A 284 -10.50 17.39 -5.68
C ILE A 284 -10.77 18.65 -6.51
N VAL A 285 -12.01 19.13 -6.51
CA VAL A 285 -12.42 20.33 -7.26
C VAL A 285 -11.90 21.60 -6.60
N ARG A 286 -12.04 21.75 -5.28
CA ARG A 286 -11.60 22.92 -4.52
C ARG A 286 -10.09 23.16 -4.65
N HIS A 287 -9.31 22.10 -4.61
CA HIS A 287 -7.86 22.16 -4.73
C HIS A 287 -7.34 22.09 -6.16
N ASP A 288 -8.22 22.01 -7.16
CA ASP A 288 -7.87 21.89 -8.60
C ASP A 288 -6.85 20.75 -8.87
N CYS A 289 -7.12 19.57 -8.29
CA CYS A 289 -6.22 18.43 -8.40
C CYS A 289 -6.25 17.81 -9.80
N THR A 290 -5.08 17.45 -10.32
CA THR A 290 -4.90 16.83 -11.64
C THR A 290 -4.53 15.36 -11.57
N LEU A 291 -4.05 14.90 -10.38
CA LEU A 291 -3.75 13.52 -10.08
C LEU A 291 -4.38 13.10 -8.75
N PHE A 292 -4.62 11.81 -8.62
CA PHE A 292 -5.06 11.19 -7.38
C PHE A 292 -4.27 9.91 -7.11
N GLN A 293 -3.74 9.78 -5.89
CA GLN A 293 -3.10 8.55 -5.43
C GLN A 293 -4.12 7.68 -4.70
N TYR A 294 -4.41 6.47 -5.22
CA TYR A 294 -5.43 5.59 -4.65
C TYR A 294 -4.88 4.28 -4.11
N ILE A 295 -5.71 3.63 -3.30
CA ILE A 295 -5.73 2.18 -3.06
C ILE A 295 -7.08 1.70 -3.57
N GLY A 296 -7.16 0.52 -4.20
CA GLY A 296 -8.34 0.04 -4.91
C GLY A 296 -9.62 0.04 -4.08
N GLU A 297 -9.53 -0.15 -2.77
CA GLU A 297 -10.66 -0.08 -1.86
C GLU A 297 -11.30 1.31 -1.80
N LEU A 298 -10.51 2.39 -1.92
CA LEU A 298 -11.05 3.77 -2.02
C LEU A 298 -11.90 3.95 -3.28
N CYS A 299 -11.48 3.38 -4.39
CA CYS A 299 -12.25 3.40 -5.64
C CYS A 299 -13.61 2.71 -5.46
N ARG A 300 -13.65 1.59 -4.72
CA ARG A 300 -14.88 0.88 -4.39
C ARG A 300 -15.81 1.73 -3.50
N TYR A 301 -15.26 2.39 -2.48
CA TYR A 301 -16.05 3.29 -1.63
C TYR A 301 -16.63 4.46 -2.41
N LEU A 302 -15.86 5.06 -3.31
CA LEU A 302 -16.34 6.14 -4.18
C LEU A 302 -17.47 5.65 -5.11
N LEU A 303 -17.37 4.45 -5.67
CA LEU A 303 -18.44 3.85 -6.49
C LEU A 303 -19.72 3.59 -5.69
N LYS A 304 -19.61 3.18 -4.42
CA LYS A 304 -20.75 2.94 -3.54
C LYS A 304 -21.35 4.22 -2.93
N ALA A 305 -20.61 5.32 -2.96
CA ALA A 305 -21.09 6.60 -2.45
C ALA A 305 -22.22 7.17 -3.32
N PRO A 306 -23.17 7.90 -2.72
CA PRO A 306 -24.18 8.63 -3.48
C PRO A 306 -23.55 9.56 -4.53
N PRO A 307 -24.22 9.82 -5.67
CA PRO A 307 -23.72 10.78 -6.67
C PRO A 307 -23.46 12.15 -6.06
N SER A 308 -22.35 12.77 -6.46
CA SER A 308 -21.97 14.13 -6.08
C SER A 308 -22.02 15.05 -7.29
N GLU A 309 -22.49 16.30 -7.12
CA GLU A 309 -22.43 17.30 -8.18
C GLU A 309 -21.00 17.66 -8.63
N TYR A 310 -19.99 17.31 -7.83
CA TYR A 310 -18.58 17.59 -8.08
C TYR A 310 -17.87 16.49 -8.87
N GLU A 311 -18.42 15.25 -8.94
CA GLU A 311 -17.72 14.08 -9.49
C GLU A 311 -17.39 14.17 -11.00
N ASN A 312 -17.98 15.14 -11.73
CA ASN A 312 -17.68 15.41 -13.13
C ASN A 312 -17.18 16.85 -13.38
N ARG A 313 -16.83 17.59 -12.31
CA ARG A 313 -16.28 18.95 -12.39
C ARG A 313 -14.78 19.01 -12.19
N HIS A 314 -14.16 17.87 -11.92
CA HIS A 314 -12.73 17.78 -11.64
C HIS A 314 -11.87 17.90 -12.91
N ARG A 315 -10.56 18.12 -12.69
CA ARG A 315 -9.54 18.18 -13.74
C ARG A 315 -8.54 17.01 -13.65
N LEU A 316 -8.93 15.91 -13.00
CA LEU A 316 -8.09 14.72 -12.93
C LEU A 316 -7.76 14.21 -14.34
N ARG A 317 -6.48 14.15 -14.67
CA ARG A 317 -5.97 13.60 -15.91
C ARG A 317 -5.46 12.17 -15.76
N LEU A 318 -5.16 11.77 -14.52
CA LEU A 318 -4.65 10.46 -14.19
C LEU A 318 -4.91 10.13 -12.72
N VAL A 319 -5.28 8.88 -12.46
CA VAL A 319 -5.24 8.30 -11.12
C VAL A 319 -4.18 7.20 -11.08
N CYS A 320 -3.40 7.14 -9.98
CA CYS A 320 -2.29 6.21 -9.82
C CYS A 320 -2.48 5.44 -8.51
N GLY A 321 -2.35 4.13 -8.55
CA GLY A 321 -2.51 3.35 -7.31
C GLY A 321 -2.31 1.87 -7.50
N ASN A 322 -2.79 1.12 -6.52
CA ASN A 322 -2.69 -0.33 -6.50
C ASN A 322 -3.95 -0.98 -5.92
N GLY A 323 -4.31 -2.12 -6.45
CA GLY A 323 -5.43 -2.93 -5.99
C GLY A 323 -6.79 -2.56 -6.57
N LEU A 324 -6.86 -1.79 -7.67
CA LEU A 324 -8.09 -1.57 -8.40
C LEU A 324 -8.50 -2.84 -9.14
N ARG A 325 -9.62 -3.40 -8.75
CA ARG A 325 -10.11 -4.67 -9.26
C ARG A 325 -10.70 -4.53 -10.67
N GLY A 326 -10.54 -5.60 -11.45
CA GLY A 326 -11.00 -5.61 -12.84
C GLY A 326 -12.52 -5.51 -13.00
N ASP A 327 -13.29 -6.02 -12.04
CA ASP A 327 -14.76 -5.99 -12.04
C ASP A 327 -15.35 -4.58 -11.85
N ILE A 328 -14.64 -3.69 -11.16
CA ILE A 328 -15.08 -2.31 -10.92
C ILE A 328 -14.30 -1.28 -11.78
N TRP A 329 -13.32 -1.72 -12.57
CA TRP A 329 -12.42 -0.83 -13.31
C TRP A 329 -13.18 0.07 -14.30
N ASP A 330 -13.98 -0.54 -15.17
CA ASP A 330 -14.69 0.17 -16.22
C ASP A 330 -15.78 1.08 -15.64
N ASP A 331 -16.49 0.63 -14.61
CA ASP A 331 -17.50 1.44 -13.91
C ASP A 331 -16.88 2.66 -13.23
N PHE A 332 -15.72 2.47 -12.56
CA PHE A 332 -15.00 3.57 -11.93
C PHE A 332 -14.52 4.59 -12.97
N GLN A 333 -13.93 4.10 -14.06
CA GLN A 333 -13.45 4.96 -15.13
C GLN A 333 -14.58 5.72 -15.82
N ALA A 334 -15.70 5.05 -16.09
CA ALA A 334 -16.85 5.65 -16.78
C ALA A 334 -17.62 6.65 -15.89
N ARG A 335 -17.98 6.26 -14.65
CA ARG A 335 -18.75 7.14 -13.74
C ARG A 335 -18.02 8.44 -13.47
N PHE A 336 -16.75 8.38 -13.19
CA PHE A 336 -15.96 9.54 -12.82
C PHE A 336 -15.19 10.17 -13.98
N ALA A 337 -15.44 9.76 -15.21
CA ALA A 337 -14.79 10.29 -16.41
C ALA A 337 -13.25 10.35 -16.29
N ILE A 338 -12.62 9.34 -15.68
CA ILE A 338 -11.18 9.29 -15.46
C ILE A 338 -10.46 8.98 -16.78
N PRO A 339 -9.63 9.90 -17.31
CA PRO A 339 -9.00 9.69 -18.61
C PRO A 339 -7.98 8.53 -18.63
N ARG A 340 -7.28 8.32 -17.49
CA ARG A 340 -6.21 7.32 -17.40
C ARG A 340 -6.07 6.78 -15.98
N ILE A 341 -5.94 5.45 -15.89
CA ILE A 341 -5.64 4.72 -14.65
C ILE A 341 -4.25 4.09 -14.81
N LEU A 342 -3.36 4.36 -13.87
CA LEU A 342 -2.05 3.74 -13.75
C LEU A 342 -2.06 2.82 -12.54
N GLU A 343 -2.26 1.55 -12.77
CA GLU A 343 -2.16 0.52 -11.72
C GLU A 343 -0.71 0.08 -11.56
N PHE A 344 -0.29 -0.24 -10.34
CA PHE A 344 1.03 -0.80 -10.10
C PHE A 344 1.01 -1.84 -8.97
N TYR A 345 2.05 -2.64 -8.91
CA TYR A 345 2.35 -3.53 -7.80
C TYR A 345 3.78 -3.31 -7.34
N ALA A 346 3.99 -3.20 -6.04
CA ALA A 346 5.30 -3.18 -5.42
C ALA A 346 5.22 -3.68 -3.97
N ALA A 347 6.28 -4.33 -3.48
CA ALA A 347 6.46 -4.63 -2.07
C ALA A 347 7.39 -3.57 -1.45
N THR A 348 7.04 -3.08 -0.26
CA THR A 348 7.80 -2.03 0.44
C THR A 348 9.26 -2.45 0.67
N GLU A 349 9.49 -3.69 1.10
CA GLU A 349 10.79 -4.29 1.36
C GLU A 349 11.47 -4.85 0.12
N GLY A 350 10.69 -5.14 -0.95
CA GLY A 350 11.12 -5.93 -2.09
C GLY A 350 11.75 -5.13 -3.23
N ASN A 351 12.20 -5.88 -4.23
CA ASN A 351 12.76 -5.35 -5.47
C ASN A 351 11.93 -5.70 -6.71
N PHE A 352 10.76 -6.28 -6.51
CA PHE A 352 9.83 -6.66 -7.57
C PHE A 352 8.73 -5.61 -7.71
N SER A 353 8.54 -5.09 -8.91
CA SER A 353 7.51 -4.11 -9.21
C SER A 353 6.95 -4.31 -10.62
N LEU A 354 5.66 -4.09 -10.77
CA LEU A 354 4.92 -4.16 -12.04
C LEU A 354 4.13 -2.86 -12.25
N PHE A 355 3.98 -2.46 -13.52
CA PHE A 355 3.29 -1.22 -13.87
C PHE A 355 2.37 -1.45 -15.06
N ASN A 356 1.09 -1.17 -14.88
CA ASN A 356 0.06 -1.22 -15.91
C ASN A 356 -0.10 0.17 -16.55
N VAL A 357 0.87 0.53 -17.34
CA VAL A 357 0.89 1.84 -18.02
C VAL A 357 -0.08 1.90 -19.21
N GLU A 358 -0.53 0.74 -19.69
CA GLU A 358 -1.50 0.60 -20.76
C GLU A 358 -2.94 0.76 -20.28
N GLY A 359 -3.21 0.67 -18.98
CA GLY A 359 -4.56 0.72 -18.42
C GLY A 359 -5.39 -0.52 -18.77
N GLN A 360 -4.77 -1.70 -18.81
CA GLN A 360 -5.47 -2.97 -19.06
C GLN A 360 -6.30 -3.35 -17.82
N PRO A 361 -7.64 -3.39 -17.90
CA PRO A 361 -8.48 -3.72 -16.75
C PRO A 361 -8.11 -5.07 -16.10
N GLY A 362 -8.04 -5.09 -14.77
CA GLY A 362 -7.74 -6.28 -13.96
C GLY A 362 -6.30 -6.77 -14.00
N ALA A 363 -5.44 -6.19 -14.82
CA ALA A 363 -4.01 -6.49 -14.82
C ALA A 363 -3.26 -5.56 -13.86
N ILE A 364 -2.29 -6.09 -13.14
CA ILE A 364 -1.41 -5.28 -12.28
C ILE A 364 -0.20 -4.71 -13.03
N GLY A 365 0.08 -5.20 -14.23
CA GLY A 365 1.10 -4.66 -15.10
C GLY A 365 1.81 -5.69 -15.95
N ARG A 366 2.72 -5.22 -16.79
CA ARG A 366 3.64 -6.07 -17.54
C ARG A 366 5.01 -5.43 -17.66
N ILE A 367 6.01 -6.26 -17.87
CA ILE A 367 7.36 -5.82 -18.22
C ILE A 367 7.47 -5.85 -19.74
N PRO A 368 7.77 -4.72 -20.41
CA PRO A 368 7.98 -4.73 -21.85
C PRO A 368 9.09 -5.72 -22.25
N PRO A 369 8.90 -6.54 -23.30
CA PRO A 369 9.87 -7.57 -23.66
C PRO A 369 11.29 -7.04 -23.86
N LEU A 370 11.44 -5.84 -24.40
CA LEU A 370 12.75 -5.19 -24.60
C LEU A 370 13.46 -4.82 -23.28
N LEU A 371 12.73 -4.77 -22.17
CA LEU A 371 13.24 -4.44 -20.81
C LEU A 371 13.32 -5.67 -19.88
N ALA A 372 12.91 -6.86 -20.35
CA ALA A 372 12.87 -8.05 -19.51
C ALA A 372 14.23 -8.41 -18.87
N HIS A 373 15.32 -8.16 -19.59
CA HIS A 373 16.68 -8.36 -19.08
C HIS A 373 17.03 -7.42 -17.91
N ARG A 374 16.44 -6.23 -17.86
CA ARG A 374 16.71 -5.22 -16.82
C ARG A 374 15.81 -5.40 -15.58
N PHE A 375 14.62 -5.96 -15.78
CA PHE A 375 13.63 -6.21 -14.73
C PHE A 375 13.24 -7.69 -14.70
N PRO A 376 14.17 -8.60 -14.34
CA PRO A 376 13.87 -10.02 -14.35
C PRO A 376 12.82 -10.36 -13.30
N ALA A 377 11.71 -10.90 -13.77
CA ALA A 377 10.59 -11.37 -12.97
C ALA A 377 10.22 -12.79 -13.40
N GLY A 378 9.76 -13.60 -12.49
CA GLY A 378 9.34 -14.98 -12.75
C GLY A 378 8.14 -15.38 -11.93
N LEU A 379 7.49 -16.48 -12.35
CA LEU A 379 6.49 -17.19 -11.58
C LEU A 379 6.99 -18.61 -11.35
N VAL A 380 7.02 -19.07 -10.11
CA VAL A 380 7.42 -20.43 -9.75
C VAL A 380 6.24 -21.22 -9.21
N LYS A 381 6.17 -22.50 -9.59
CA LYS A 381 5.17 -23.43 -9.10
C LYS A 381 5.36 -23.68 -7.61
N LEU A 382 4.25 -23.79 -6.92
CA LEU A 382 4.22 -24.12 -5.50
C LEU A 382 3.64 -25.52 -5.30
N ASP A 383 4.15 -26.20 -4.29
CA ASP A 383 3.53 -27.39 -3.73
C ASP A 383 2.18 -26.99 -3.10
N PRO A 384 1.07 -27.59 -3.54
CA PRO A 384 -0.25 -27.22 -3.06
C PRO A 384 -0.47 -27.53 -1.57
N ASP A 385 0.30 -28.46 -1.00
CA ASP A 385 0.09 -28.92 0.37
C ASP A 385 0.80 -28.03 1.40
N ASN A 386 1.99 -27.52 1.05
CA ASN A 386 2.83 -26.75 2.00
C ASN A 386 3.23 -25.36 1.51
N GLY A 387 2.87 -24.97 0.27
CA GLY A 387 3.18 -23.67 -0.31
C GLY A 387 4.68 -23.46 -0.60
N ALA A 388 5.49 -24.52 -0.57
CA ALA A 388 6.90 -24.43 -0.90
C ALA A 388 7.10 -24.43 -2.43
N PRO A 389 8.13 -23.73 -2.96
CA PRO A 389 8.47 -23.79 -4.37
C PRO A 389 8.84 -25.21 -4.82
N LEU A 390 8.17 -25.72 -5.85
CA LEU A 390 8.49 -27.02 -6.45
C LEU A 390 9.82 -26.95 -7.19
N ARG A 391 10.62 -28.01 -7.03
CA ARG A 391 11.94 -28.12 -7.68
C ARG A 391 12.02 -29.37 -8.58
N ASN A 392 12.79 -29.25 -9.66
CA ASN A 392 13.10 -30.35 -10.56
C ASN A 392 14.19 -31.27 -9.97
N ALA A 393 14.56 -32.30 -10.70
CA ALA A 393 15.57 -33.28 -10.28
C ALA A 393 16.98 -32.67 -10.08
N GLU A 394 17.27 -31.52 -10.73
CA GLU A 394 18.53 -30.80 -10.59
C GLU A 394 18.52 -29.79 -9.43
N GLY A 395 17.38 -29.66 -8.72
CA GLY A 395 17.25 -28.79 -7.56
C GLY A 395 16.80 -27.36 -7.89
N PHE A 396 16.49 -27.04 -9.15
CA PHE A 396 15.98 -25.73 -9.57
C PHE A 396 14.46 -25.64 -9.49
N CYS A 397 13.95 -24.43 -9.26
CA CYS A 397 12.50 -24.20 -9.22
C CYS A 397 11.86 -24.41 -10.59
N ILE A 398 10.63 -24.93 -10.59
CA ILE A 398 9.86 -25.17 -11.79
C ILE A 398 9.10 -23.88 -12.15
N PRO A 399 9.36 -23.27 -13.32
CA PRO A 399 8.59 -22.09 -13.76
C PRO A 399 7.15 -22.45 -14.10
N CYS A 400 6.23 -21.51 -13.89
CA CYS A 400 4.84 -21.64 -14.32
C CYS A 400 4.71 -21.46 -15.84
N ALA A 401 3.79 -22.21 -16.43
CA ALA A 401 3.33 -21.93 -17.80
C ALA A 401 2.45 -20.66 -17.83
N ARG A 402 2.19 -20.12 -19.02
CA ARG A 402 1.22 -19.03 -19.18
C ARG A 402 -0.17 -19.51 -18.75
N GLY A 403 -0.90 -18.65 -18.06
CA GLY A 403 -2.20 -18.97 -17.47
C GLY A 403 -2.13 -19.71 -16.14
N GLU A 404 -1.01 -20.31 -15.78
CA GLU A 404 -0.82 -21.03 -14.52
C GLU A 404 -0.48 -20.04 -13.38
N ALA A 405 -1.06 -20.25 -12.21
CA ALA A 405 -0.78 -19.46 -11.02
C ALA A 405 0.47 -19.96 -10.30
N GLY A 406 1.31 -19.03 -9.81
CA GLY A 406 2.48 -19.33 -9.02
C GLY A 406 2.98 -18.14 -8.22
N GLU A 407 3.98 -18.35 -7.36
CA GLU A 407 4.58 -17.26 -6.60
C GLU A 407 5.37 -16.34 -7.53
N ALA A 408 5.06 -15.05 -7.45
CA ALA A 408 5.82 -14.03 -8.17
C ALA A 408 7.14 -13.76 -7.46
N ILE A 409 8.23 -13.73 -8.24
CA ILE A 409 9.58 -13.51 -7.72
C ILE A 409 10.34 -12.51 -8.57
N GLY A 410 11.21 -11.71 -7.92
CA GLY A 410 12.09 -10.74 -8.58
C GLY A 410 13.56 -11.06 -8.34
N ARG A 411 14.40 -11.04 -9.38
CA ARG A 411 15.82 -11.34 -9.25
C ARG A 411 16.52 -10.31 -8.36
N ILE A 412 17.28 -10.78 -7.38
CA ILE A 412 18.17 -9.96 -6.56
C ILE A 412 19.51 -9.84 -7.29
N GLY A 413 20.02 -8.61 -7.45
CA GLY A 413 21.27 -8.34 -8.13
C GLY A 413 21.52 -6.86 -8.29
N THR A 414 22.59 -6.53 -9.00
CA THR A 414 22.87 -5.16 -9.43
C THR A 414 22.16 -4.87 -10.76
N ALA A 415 22.04 -3.58 -11.12
CA ALA A 415 21.44 -3.19 -12.40
C ALA A 415 22.20 -3.79 -13.61
N ASP A 416 23.52 -3.94 -13.49
CA ASP A 416 24.38 -4.51 -14.54
C ASP A 416 24.20 -6.02 -14.69
N GLU A 417 23.83 -6.72 -13.60
CA GLU A 417 23.56 -8.15 -13.60
C GLU A 417 22.11 -8.50 -13.98
N GLY A 418 21.29 -7.49 -14.26
CA GLY A 418 19.85 -7.65 -14.44
C GLY A 418 19.18 -8.06 -13.13
N GLY A 419 18.70 -7.10 -12.36
CA GLY A 419 18.05 -7.32 -11.06
C GLY A 419 17.97 -6.02 -10.27
N GLY A 420 17.26 -6.06 -9.16
CA GLY A 420 17.11 -4.93 -8.23
C GLY A 420 17.77 -5.21 -6.88
N ARG A 421 18.25 -4.16 -6.21
CA ARG A 421 18.73 -4.29 -4.82
C ARG A 421 17.59 -4.68 -3.90
N PHE A 422 17.82 -5.65 -3.04
CA PHE A 422 16.91 -6.05 -1.98
C PHE A 422 17.43 -5.50 -0.65
N GLU A 423 16.70 -4.58 -0.02
CA GLU A 423 17.13 -3.92 1.22
C GLU A 423 16.65 -4.64 2.49
N GLY A 424 15.60 -5.43 2.37
CA GLY A 424 15.08 -6.31 3.43
C GLY A 424 14.54 -5.59 4.65
N TYR A 425 14.59 -6.27 5.77
CA TYR A 425 14.11 -5.83 7.08
C TYR A 425 15.27 -5.50 8.02
N THR A 426 14.97 -4.84 9.13
CA THR A 426 15.95 -4.63 10.21
C THR A 426 16.42 -5.94 10.84
N GLU A 427 15.56 -6.97 10.83
CA GLU A 427 15.88 -8.31 11.30
C GLU A 427 16.39 -9.21 10.17
N ALA A 428 17.64 -9.70 10.29
CA ALA A 428 18.27 -10.54 9.26
C ALA A 428 17.51 -11.84 8.99
N SER A 429 16.93 -12.46 10.03
CA SER A 429 16.13 -13.69 9.91
C SER A 429 14.88 -13.49 9.06
N GLU A 430 14.23 -12.33 9.15
CA GLU A 430 13.06 -12.00 8.35
C GLU A 430 13.44 -11.65 6.90
N THR A 431 14.60 -11.03 6.71
CA THR A 431 15.17 -10.79 5.37
C THR A 431 15.48 -12.12 4.67
N GLU A 432 16.10 -13.07 5.37
CA GLU A 432 16.49 -14.37 4.81
C GLU A 432 15.28 -15.20 4.35
N LYS A 433 14.16 -15.14 5.06
CA LYS A 433 12.90 -15.80 4.67
C LYS A 433 12.34 -15.33 3.32
N LYS A 434 12.74 -14.13 2.90
CA LYS A 434 12.33 -13.53 1.63
C LYS A 434 13.27 -13.80 0.46
N ILE A 435 14.34 -14.55 0.68
CA ILE A 435 15.33 -14.89 -0.35
C ILE A 435 15.17 -16.36 -0.75
N LEU A 436 14.94 -16.58 -2.04
CA LEU A 436 14.95 -17.90 -2.66
C LEU A 436 16.23 -18.06 -3.47
N ARG A 437 16.99 -19.12 -3.19
CA ARG A 437 18.28 -19.40 -3.83
C ARG A 437 18.20 -20.56 -4.81
N ASP A 438 19.12 -20.57 -5.78
CA ASP A 438 19.22 -21.62 -6.79
C ASP A 438 17.86 -21.84 -7.48
N VAL A 439 17.30 -20.75 -8.03
CA VAL A 439 15.95 -20.73 -8.60
C VAL A 439 15.96 -21.25 -10.03
N PHE A 440 16.67 -20.60 -10.92
CA PHE A 440 16.78 -20.99 -12.33
C PHE A 440 18.23 -21.28 -12.74
N ALA A 441 19.20 -20.89 -11.92
CA ALA A 441 20.61 -21.14 -12.11
C ALA A 441 21.32 -21.26 -10.77
N LYS A 442 22.42 -22.03 -10.73
CA LYS A 442 23.23 -22.16 -9.51
C LYS A 442 23.79 -20.82 -9.06
N GLY A 443 23.53 -20.45 -7.80
CA GLY A 443 23.99 -19.22 -7.17
C GLY A 443 23.12 -18.01 -7.42
N ASP A 444 22.04 -18.09 -8.20
CA ASP A 444 21.09 -17.00 -8.32
C ASP A 444 20.26 -16.83 -7.04
N SER A 445 19.80 -15.61 -6.82
CA SER A 445 18.96 -15.27 -5.66
C SER A 445 17.77 -14.43 -6.11
N TRP A 446 16.60 -14.73 -5.55
CA TRP A 446 15.35 -14.11 -5.92
C TRP A 446 14.56 -13.71 -4.69
N PHE A 447 13.95 -12.53 -4.74
CA PHE A 447 13.03 -12.03 -3.74
C PHE A 447 11.68 -12.73 -3.88
N ARG A 448 11.18 -13.28 -2.79
CA ARG A 448 9.85 -13.89 -2.66
C ARG A 448 8.82 -12.82 -2.33
N THR A 449 7.84 -12.61 -3.19
CA THR A 449 6.76 -11.66 -2.90
C THR A 449 5.81 -12.20 -1.82
N GLY A 450 5.56 -13.51 -1.82
CA GLY A 450 4.51 -14.15 -1.04
C GLY A 450 3.12 -13.98 -1.68
N ASP A 451 3.06 -13.51 -2.93
CA ASP A 451 1.83 -13.30 -3.67
C ASP A 451 1.76 -14.25 -4.88
N LEU A 452 0.60 -14.86 -5.05
CA LEU A 452 0.29 -15.67 -6.23
C LEU A 452 -0.16 -14.77 -7.37
N MET A 453 0.45 -14.96 -8.52
CA MET A 453 0.12 -14.26 -9.75
C MET A 453 -0.01 -15.21 -10.92
N ARG A 454 -0.68 -14.76 -11.95
CA ARG A 454 -0.81 -15.45 -13.24
C ARG A 454 -0.33 -14.54 -14.36
N LEU A 455 0.42 -15.10 -15.30
CA LEU A 455 0.90 -14.40 -16.49
C LEU A 455 0.04 -14.79 -17.68
N ASP A 456 -0.66 -13.83 -18.30
CA ASP A 456 -1.51 -14.09 -19.45
C ASP A 456 -0.72 -14.20 -20.78
N GLU A 457 -1.43 -14.54 -21.88
CA GLU A 457 -0.83 -14.67 -23.21
C GLU A 457 -0.24 -13.36 -23.76
N LYS A 458 -0.72 -12.21 -23.30
CA LYS A 458 -0.23 -10.87 -23.68
C LYS A 458 0.95 -10.41 -22.82
N GLY A 459 1.33 -11.18 -21.80
CA GLY A 459 2.41 -10.88 -20.86
C GLY A 459 2.02 -9.95 -19.73
N PHE A 460 0.72 -9.79 -19.43
CA PHE A 460 0.27 -9.10 -18.24
C PHE A 460 0.21 -10.05 -17.04
N PHE A 461 0.67 -9.54 -15.90
CA PHE A 461 0.51 -10.20 -14.62
C PHE A 461 -0.85 -9.82 -14.02
N HIS A 462 -1.53 -10.83 -13.49
CA HIS A 462 -2.77 -10.70 -12.75
C HIS A 462 -2.56 -11.22 -11.35
N PHE A 463 -3.02 -10.47 -10.34
CA PHE A 463 -3.02 -10.94 -8.96
C PHE A 463 -4.04 -12.06 -8.80
N VAL A 464 -3.66 -13.10 -8.09
CA VAL A 464 -4.55 -14.21 -7.76
C VAL A 464 -4.91 -14.17 -6.29
N ASP A 465 -3.93 -14.29 -5.39
CA ASP A 465 -4.12 -14.22 -3.93
C ASP A 465 -2.77 -14.13 -3.20
N ARG A 466 -2.80 -14.05 -1.87
CA ARG A 466 -1.62 -14.21 -1.01
C ARG A 466 -1.41 -15.66 -0.63
N ILE A 467 -0.15 -16.11 -0.59
CA ILE A 467 0.19 -17.50 -0.23
C ILE A 467 -0.29 -17.85 1.18
N GLY A 468 -0.44 -16.95 2.10
CA GLY A 468 -0.96 -17.23 3.45
C GLY A 468 -2.48 -17.18 3.58
N ASP A 469 -3.16 -16.62 2.57
CA ASP A 469 -4.62 -16.43 2.58
C ASP A 469 -5.35 -17.55 1.85
N THR A 470 -4.72 -18.16 0.83
CA THR A 470 -5.28 -19.36 0.17
C THR A 470 -5.44 -20.51 1.14
N PHE A 471 -6.49 -21.29 0.94
CA PHE A 471 -6.70 -22.51 1.70
C PHE A 471 -7.06 -23.67 0.76
N ARG A 472 -6.87 -24.91 1.23
CA ARG A 472 -7.22 -26.12 0.49
C ARG A 472 -8.50 -26.70 1.04
N TRP A 473 -9.43 -27.04 0.14
CA TRP A 473 -10.68 -27.71 0.48
C TRP A 473 -11.02 -28.78 -0.54
N LYS A 474 -11.31 -30.01 -0.05
CA LYS A 474 -11.63 -31.16 -0.91
C LYS A 474 -10.59 -31.44 -2.01
N GLY A 475 -9.31 -31.27 -1.69
CA GLY A 475 -8.21 -31.47 -2.61
C GLY A 475 -7.88 -30.32 -3.55
N GLU A 476 -8.68 -29.22 -3.54
CA GLU A 476 -8.55 -28.09 -4.44
C GLU A 476 -8.09 -26.83 -3.68
N ASN A 477 -7.29 -25.99 -4.33
CA ASN A 477 -6.87 -24.71 -3.79
C ASN A 477 -7.94 -23.64 -4.03
N VAL A 478 -8.30 -22.93 -2.98
CA VAL A 478 -9.28 -21.84 -3.01
C VAL A 478 -8.57 -20.50 -2.83
N ALA A 479 -8.71 -19.61 -3.81
CA ALA A 479 -8.28 -18.23 -3.73
C ALA A 479 -9.35 -17.40 -3.00
N THR A 480 -9.00 -16.82 -1.86
CA THR A 480 -9.97 -16.05 -1.05
C THR A 480 -10.45 -14.79 -1.76
N SER A 481 -9.64 -14.22 -2.64
CA SER A 481 -10.01 -13.06 -3.45
C SER A 481 -11.15 -13.38 -4.42
N GLU A 482 -11.10 -14.52 -5.13
CA GLU A 482 -12.14 -14.96 -6.05
C GLU A 482 -13.47 -15.17 -5.34
N VAL A 483 -13.43 -15.79 -4.15
CA VAL A 483 -14.62 -16.00 -3.34
C VAL A 483 -15.19 -14.67 -2.83
N ASN A 484 -14.34 -13.78 -2.33
CA ASN A 484 -14.74 -12.44 -1.90
C ASN A 484 -15.47 -11.68 -3.00
N ASP A 485 -14.94 -11.77 -4.22
CA ASP A 485 -15.50 -11.07 -5.37
C ASP A 485 -16.91 -11.58 -5.67
N ALA A 486 -17.08 -12.89 -5.72
CA ALA A 486 -18.38 -13.50 -5.94
C ALA A 486 -19.40 -13.19 -4.83
N VAL A 487 -18.97 -13.15 -3.56
CA VAL A 487 -19.82 -12.82 -2.41
C VAL A 487 -20.23 -11.34 -2.43
N ARG A 488 -19.26 -10.43 -2.70
CA ARG A 488 -19.52 -8.98 -2.74
C ARG A 488 -20.44 -8.53 -3.88
N ASP A 489 -20.48 -9.29 -4.96
CA ASP A 489 -21.35 -9.04 -6.12
C ASP A 489 -22.82 -9.41 -5.85
N PHE A 490 -23.12 -9.99 -4.70
CA PHE A 490 -24.49 -10.31 -4.32
C PHE A 490 -25.23 -9.11 -3.74
N THR A 491 -26.49 -8.93 -4.19
CA THR A 491 -27.34 -7.83 -3.75
C THR A 491 -27.50 -7.81 -2.23
N GLY A 492 -27.27 -6.68 -1.62
CA GLY A 492 -27.37 -6.49 -0.17
C GLY A 492 -26.06 -6.76 0.60
N VAL A 493 -25.01 -7.27 -0.03
CA VAL A 493 -23.68 -7.37 0.59
C VAL A 493 -22.95 -6.03 0.44
N ILE A 494 -22.60 -5.44 1.56
CA ILE A 494 -21.82 -4.19 1.64
C ILE A 494 -20.33 -4.50 1.56
N ASP A 495 -19.87 -5.48 2.34
CA ASP A 495 -18.48 -5.91 2.39
C ASP A 495 -18.38 -7.40 2.71
N ALA A 496 -17.26 -8.04 2.33
CA ALA A 496 -17.01 -9.45 2.58
C ALA A 496 -15.53 -9.74 2.73
N THR A 497 -15.19 -10.69 3.60
CA THR A 497 -13.86 -11.28 3.70
C THR A 497 -13.98 -12.80 3.86
N THR A 498 -13.21 -13.54 3.05
CA THR A 498 -13.18 -15.01 3.07
C THR A 498 -11.88 -15.52 3.66
N TYR A 499 -11.97 -16.59 4.40
CA TYR A 499 -10.85 -17.29 5.06
C TYR A 499 -11.18 -18.77 5.21
N GLY A 500 -10.14 -19.59 5.46
CA GLY A 500 -10.29 -21.01 5.69
C GLY A 500 -10.42 -21.32 7.18
N VAL A 501 -11.42 -22.14 7.55
CA VAL A 501 -11.63 -22.66 8.90
C VAL A 501 -11.43 -24.17 8.93
N SER A 502 -10.80 -24.69 9.98
CA SER A 502 -10.58 -26.12 10.17
C SER A 502 -11.87 -26.78 10.65
N ILE A 503 -12.23 -27.94 10.06
CA ILE A 503 -13.32 -28.78 10.51
C ILE A 503 -12.72 -30.05 11.09
N PRO A 504 -13.10 -30.47 12.33
CA PRO A 504 -12.61 -31.70 12.92
C PRO A 504 -12.81 -32.92 12.00
N GLY A 505 -11.78 -33.76 11.90
CA GLY A 505 -11.82 -34.98 11.10
C GLY A 505 -11.79 -34.82 9.59
N THR A 506 -11.59 -33.59 9.07
CA THR A 506 -11.44 -33.32 7.64
C THR A 506 -10.01 -32.90 7.29
N ASP A 507 -9.59 -33.18 6.05
CA ASP A 507 -8.34 -32.68 5.50
C ASP A 507 -8.57 -31.31 4.84
N GLY A 508 -7.67 -30.34 5.10
CA GLY A 508 -7.77 -28.97 4.60
C GLY A 508 -8.60 -28.04 5.48
N ARG A 509 -9.11 -26.96 4.86
CA ARG A 509 -9.93 -25.93 5.52
C ARG A 509 -11.16 -25.63 4.69
N ALA A 510 -12.32 -25.54 5.32
CA ALA A 510 -13.55 -25.12 4.65
C ALA A 510 -13.59 -23.60 4.50
N GLY A 511 -14.12 -23.11 3.39
CA GLY A 511 -14.32 -21.68 3.19
C GLY A 511 -15.38 -21.11 4.14
N MET A 512 -15.05 -20.00 4.80
CA MET A 512 -15.96 -19.18 5.58
C MET A 512 -15.87 -17.73 5.12
N SER A 513 -17.03 -17.10 4.90
CA SER A 513 -17.08 -15.67 4.54
C SER A 513 -17.78 -14.87 5.62
N ALA A 514 -17.08 -13.92 6.22
CA ALA A 514 -17.70 -12.88 7.05
C ALA A 514 -18.19 -11.75 6.13
N ILE A 515 -19.45 -11.34 6.28
CA ILE A 515 -20.10 -10.37 5.41
C ILE A 515 -20.77 -9.27 6.24
N VAL A 516 -20.75 -8.05 5.71
CA VAL A 516 -21.58 -6.93 6.19
C VAL A 516 -22.71 -6.73 5.20
N VAL A 517 -23.93 -6.63 5.69
CA VAL A 517 -25.13 -6.61 4.85
C VAL A 517 -26.02 -5.41 5.15
N ASN A 518 -26.90 -5.07 4.20
CA ASN A 518 -28.00 -4.11 4.38
C ASN A 518 -29.38 -4.81 4.33
N GLU A 519 -30.44 -4.03 4.46
CA GLU A 519 -31.82 -4.52 4.47
C GLU A 519 -32.26 -5.27 3.19
N GLY A 520 -31.49 -5.15 2.09
CA GLY A 520 -31.77 -5.87 0.84
C GLY A 520 -31.14 -7.26 0.74
N PHE A 521 -30.43 -7.71 1.78
CA PHE A 521 -29.77 -9.02 1.78
C PHE A 521 -30.77 -10.16 2.10
N ALA A 522 -30.71 -11.21 1.28
CA ALA A 522 -31.50 -12.44 1.47
C ALA A 522 -30.55 -13.66 1.41
N VAL A 523 -30.27 -14.27 2.55
CA VAL A 523 -29.33 -15.40 2.67
C VAL A 523 -29.75 -16.62 1.85
N GLU A 524 -31.06 -16.83 1.69
CA GLU A 524 -31.64 -17.95 0.94
C GLU A 524 -31.26 -17.94 -0.54
N ALA A 525 -31.09 -16.75 -1.11
CA ALA A 525 -30.72 -16.58 -2.52
C ALA A 525 -29.20 -16.60 -2.77
N LEU A 526 -28.38 -16.42 -1.72
CA LEU A 526 -26.92 -16.35 -1.83
C LEU A 526 -26.32 -17.63 -2.41
N ALA A 527 -26.77 -18.79 -1.99
CA ALA A 527 -26.25 -20.07 -2.45
C ALA A 527 -26.42 -20.27 -3.98
N ALA A 528 -27.58 -19.92 -4.52
CA ALA A 528 -27.85 -19.98 -5.96
C ALA A 528 -26.97 -19.00 -6.77
N HIS A 529 -26.74 -17.80 -6.24
CA HIS A 529 -25.83 -16.80 -6.83
C HIS A 529 -24.39 -17.33 -6.88
N LEU A 530 -23.87 -17.86 -5.77
CA LEU A 530 -22.51 -18.39 -5.71
C LEU A 530 -22.33 -19.63 -6.58
N ALA A 531 -23.40 -20.45 -6.75
CA ALA A 531 -23.35 -21.62 -7.61
C ALA A 531 -23.16 -21.29 -9.10
N GLN A 532 -23.53 -20.09 -9.52
CA GLN A 532 -23.34 -19.63 -10.90
C GLN A 532 -21.94 -19.06 -11.15
N ARG A 533 -21.19 -18.69 -10.09
CA ARG A 533 -19.92 -17.97 -10.17
C ARG A 533 -18.72 -18.76 -9.70
N LEU A 534 -18.94 -19.71 -8.78
CA LEU A 534 -17.86 -20.45 -8.14
C LEU A 534 -18.01 -21.96 -8.34
N PRO A 535 -16.92 -22.69 -8.58
CA PRO A 535 -16.94 -24.15 -8.52
C PRO A 535 -17.32 -24.62 -7.11
N ALA A 536 -17.86 -25.83 -7.00
CA ALA A 536 -18.42 -26.33 -5.75
C ALA A 536 -17.46 -26.29 -4.56
N TYR A 537 -16.16 -26.57 -4.79
CA TYR A 537 -15.14 -26.56 -3.76
C TYR A 537 -14.79 -25.15 -3.25
N ALA A 538 -15.00 -24.10 -4.05
CA ALA A 538 -14.69 -22.73 -3.69
C ALA A 538 -15.84 -21.99 -3.00
N ARG A 539 -17.05 -22.55 -3.03
CA ARG A 539 -18.23 -21.94 -2.35
C ARG A 539 -18.02 -21.97 -0.84
N PRO A 540 -18.19 -20.84 -0.14
CA PRO A 540 -18.11 -20.84 1.32
C PRO A 540 -19.06 -21.86 1.93
N VAL A 541 -18.53 -22.69 2.81
CA VAL A 541 -19.34 -23.62 3.60
C VAL A 541 -20.07 -22.87 4.70
N PHE A 542 -19.45 -21.82 5.24
CA PHE A 542 -20.00 -21.01 6.31
C PHE A 542 -20.10 -19.53 5.92
N ILE A 543 -21.19 -18.88 6.39
CA ILE A 543 -21.38 -17.42 6.30
C ILE A 543 -21.53 -16.88 7.73
N ARG A 544 -20.83 -15.78 8.02
CA ARG A 544 -20.95 -15.00 9.25
C ARG A 544 -21.45 -13.61 8.90
N ILE A 545 -22.55 -13.16 9.50
CA ILE A 545 -23.07 -11.80 9.30
C ILE A 545 -22.54 -10.91 10.41
N SER A 546 -21.57 -10.07 10.08
CA SER A 546 -20.92 -9.14 11.02
C SER A 546 -21.47 -7.74 10.86
N ARG A 547 -21.42 -6.93 11.93
CA ARG A 547 -21.82 -5.52 11.89
C ARG A 547 -20.82 -4.70 11.09
N GLU A 548 -19.53 -4.99 11.24
CA GLU A 548 -18.40 -4.37 10.54
C GLU A 548 -17.28 -5.39 10.37
N LEU A 549 -16.40 -5.16 9.42
CA LEU A 549 -15.21 -5.95 9.21
C LEU A 549 -13.97 -5.10 9.52
N ASP A 550 -13.17 -5.57 10.47
CA ASP A 550 -11.90 -4.93 10.83
C ASP A 550 -10.95 -4.93 9.64
N ALA A 551 -10.51 -3.75 9.25
CA ALA A 551 -9.52 -3.56 8.22
C ALA A 551 -8.30 -2.79 8.76
N THR A 552 -7.15 -2.98 8.13
CA THR A 552 -5.99 -2.12 8.34
C THR A 552 -6.23 -0.76 7.67
N GLU A 553 -5.40 0.24 7.93
CA GLU A 553 -5.50 1.55 7.29
C GLU A 553 -5.24 1.54 5.78
N THR A 554 -4.62 0.48 5.29
CA THR A 554 -4.55 0.17 3.87
C THR A 554 -5.75 -0.65 3.41
N PHE A 555 -6.82 -0.65 4.19
CA PHE A 555 -8.08 -1.37 3.95
C PHE A 555 -7.91 -2.88 3.70
N LYS A 556 -6.82 -3.48 4.24
CA LYS A 556 -6.63 -4.93 4.24
C LYS A 556 -7.38 -5.52 5.44
N GLN A 557 -8.26 -6.47 5.18
CA GLN A 557 -9.07 -7.08 6.21
C GLN A 557 -8.26 -8.01 7.12
N LYS A 558 -8.57 -8.01 8.42
CA LYS A 558 -7.88 -8.81 9.43
C LYS A 558 -8.46 -10.23 9.49
N LYS A 559 -8.08 -11.07 8.54
CA LYS A 559 -8.60 -12.44 8.42
C LYS A 559 -8.17 -13.39 9.55
N ALA A 560 -6.98 -13.20 10.11
CA ALA A 560 -6.39 -14.15 11.07
C ALA A 560 -7.21 -14.30 12.35
N GLU A 561 -7.84 -13.22 12.82
CA GLU A 561 -8.68 -13.23 14.02
C GLU A 561 -9.99 -13.95 13.74
N LEU A 562 -10.65 -13.63 12.64
CA LEU A 562 -11.87 -14.29 12.17
C LEU A 562 -11.67 -15.79 11.95
N ALA A 563 -10.52 -16.19 11.37
CA ALA A 563 -10.21 -17.60 11.15
C ALA A 563 -9.96 -18.36 12.46
N ARG A 564 -9.41 -17.68 13.49
CA ARG A 564 -9.20 -18.28 14.82
C ARG A 564 -10.51 -18.42 15.59
N GLU A 565 -11.42 -17.47 15.48
CA GLU A 565 -12.75 -17.53 16.09
C GLU A 565 -13.60 -18.68 15.49
N GLY A 566 -13.40 -18.96 14.19
CA GLY A 566 -14.04 -20.09 13.51
C GLY A 566 -15.55 -19.93 13.36
N PHE A 567 -16.26 -21.07 13.44
CA PHE A 567 -17.70 -21.16 13.19
C PHE A 567 -18.50 -21.71 14.38
N ASP A 568 -17.94 -21.70 15.58
CA ASP A 568 -18.62 -22.14 16.81
C ASP A 568 -19.64 -21.07 17.28
N PRO A 569 -20.95 -21.33 17.25
CA PRO A 569 -21.97 -20.39 17.72
C PRO A 569 -21.92 -20.13 19.22
N GLY A 570 -21.19 -20.94 20.01
CA GLY A 570 -20.94 -20.69 21.42
C GLY A 570 -19.81 -19.69 21.67
N ALA A 571 -18.89 -19.52 20.70
CA ALA A 571 -17.76 -18.62 20.76
C ALA A 571 -17.98 -17.31 19.97
N VAL A 572 -18.82 -17.33 18.95
CA VAL A 572 -19.09 -16.21 18.03
C VAL A 572 -20.51 -15.69 18.25
N SER A 573 -20.63 -14.40 18.58
CA SER A 573 -21.94 -13.77 18.82
C SER A 573 -22.69 -13.35 17.55
N ASP A 574 -22.00 -13.29 16.42
CA ASP A 574 -22.59 -12.95 15.13
C ASP A 574 -23.49 -14.09 14.58
N PRO A 575 -24.54 -13.79 13.83
CA PRO A 575 -25.33 -14.82 13.15
C PRO A 575 -24.47 -15.66 12.20
N LEU A 576 -24.55 -16.99 12.37
CA LEU A 576 -23.82 -17.97 11.58
C LEU A 576 -24.79 -18.80 10.71
N PHE A 577 -24.35 -19.08 9.50
CA PHE A 577 -25.08 -19.93 8.56
C PHE A 577 -24.15 -20.98 7.97
N MET A 578 -24.69 -22.12 7.61
CA MET A 578 -23.97 -23.20 6.96
C MET A 578 -24.67 -23.58 5.63
N LEU A 579 -23.87 -23.91 4.62
CA LEU A 579 -24.40 -24.50 3.38
C LEU A 579 -24.83 -25.95 3.64
N ASP A 580 -26.12 -26.19 3.73
CA ASP A 580 -26.63 -27.54 3.94
C ASP A 580 -26.37 -28.41 2.71
N PRO A 581 -25.62 -29.52 2.83
CA PRO A 581 -25.29 -30.39 1.71
C PRO A 581 -26.51 -31.10 1.11
N LYS A 582 -27.65 -31.18 1.83
CA LYS A 582 -28.86 -31.82 1.34
C LYS A 582 -29.74 -30.91 0.50
N THR A 583 -29.89 -29.67 0.95
CA THR A 583 -30.76 -28.68 0.28
C THR A 583 -29.98 -27.77 -0.68
N GLY A 584 -28.66 -27.62 -0.50
CA GLY A 584 -27.84 -26.69 -1.26
C GLY A 584 -28.13 -25.22 -0.96
N THR A 585 -28.72 -24.91 0.20
CA THR A 585 -29.06 -23.56 0.66
C THR A 585 -28.35 -23.25 1.98
N TYR A 586 -28.20 -21.97 2.29
CA TYR A 586 -27.67 -21.56 3.59
C TYR A 586 -28.77 -21.65 4.65
N VAL A 587 -28.49 -22.39 5.74
CA VAL A 587 -29.36 -22.56 6.91
C VAL A 587 -28.65 -22.01 8.15
N VAL A 588 -29.42 -21.64 9.16
CA VAL A 588 -28.86 -21.17 10.44
C VAL A 588 -27.97 -22.25 11.04
N LEU A 589 -26.75 -21.87 11.46
CA LEU A 589 -25.85 -22.75 12.19
C LEU A 589 -26.05 -22.52 13.70
N ASP A 590 -26.79 -23.41 14.33
CA ASP A 590 -27.04 -23.43 15.76
C ASP A 590 -26.10 -24.41 16.49
N ALA A 591 -26.15 -24.43 17.82
CA ALA A 591 -25.29 -25.26 18.66
C ALA A 591 -25.50 -26.77 18.41
N GLU A 592 -26.70 -27.21 18.04
CA GLU A 592 -26.99 -28.61 17.74
C GLU A 592 -26.36 -29.03 16.40
N THR A 593 -26.51 -28.20 15.39
CA THR A 593 -25.89 -28.40 14.07
C THR A 593 -24.35 -28.35 14.17
N TYR A 594 -23.82 -27.44 14.98
CA TYR A 594 -22.38 -27.37 15.24
C TYR A 594 -21.85 -28.67 15.87
N ALA A 595 -22.53 -29.19 16.91
CA ALA A 595 -22.16 -30.45 17.56
C ALA A 595 -22.16 -31.62 16.56
N GLN A 596 -23.14 -31.68 15.67
CA GLN A 596 -23.23 -32.72 14.63
C GLN A 596 -22.09 -32.63 13.60
N ILE A 597 -21.59 -31.44 13.30
CA ILE A 597 -20.40 -31.22 12.45
C ILE A 597 -19.15 -31.68 13.20
N ASP A 598 -19.00 -31.26 14.46
CA ASP A 598 -17.85 -31.59 15.30
C ASP A 598 -17.70 -33.10 15.53
N GLU A 599 -18.82 -33.80 15.74
CA GLU A 599 -18.89 -35.27 15.88
C GLU A 599 -18.79 -36.03 14.52
N GLY A 600 -18.75 -35.30 13.38
CA GLY A 600 -18.68 -35.90 12.05
C GLY A 600 -19.98 -36.58 11.57
N THR A 601 -21.11 -36.33 12.23
CA THR A 601 -22.44 -36.81 11.84
C THR A 601 -22.94 -36.09 10.59
N ILE A 602 -22.70 -34.79 10.47
CA ILE A 602 -22.85 -34.02 9.23
C ILE A 602 -21.49 -33.98 8.51
N ARG A 603 -21.48 -34.58 7.30
CA ARG A 603 -20.30 -34.49 6.41
C ARG A 603 -20.48 -33.36 5.41
N LEU A 604 -19.59 -32.41 5.46
CA LEU A 604 -19.58 -31.19 4.63
C LEU A 604 -18.84 -31.39 3.30
#